data_a86c876fc30e773e49f3baa9c2d6f8a6
#
_entry.id   a86c876fc30e773e49f3baa9c2d6f8a6
#
_cell.length_a   1.000
_cell.length_b   1.000
_cell.length_c   1.000
_cell.angle_alpha   90.00
_cell.angle_beta   90.00
_cell.angle_gamma   90.00
#
_symmetry.space_group_name_H-M   'P 1'
#
loop_
_entity.id
_entity.type
_entity.pdbx_description
1 polymer ?
#
loop_
_entity_poly.entity_id
_entity_poly.type
_entity_poly.pdbx_seq_one_letter_code
_entity_poly.pdbx_strand_id
1 'polypeptide(L)'
;MIDLTNIGKEITQLTSAHSSAGLVVAVYVFGSAVGFNFKESSDIDLAFLVDEGHYKEDPFRTIGPAHKIAATAGLMLRREIDVVILNSASLEMAYEIVTTGIPLFESDHELRLQYEIKIKGMYFDFRPFLSELRERKLAKLGSLEVSG
;
A
#
# COMPACT_ATOMS: atom_id res chain seq x y z
N MET A 1 -10.50 -19.03 6.24
CA MET A 1 -10.93 -17.76 5.61
C MET A 1 -10.46 -16.59 6.45
N ILE A 2 -9.84 -15.61 5.84
CA ILE A 2 -9.40 -14.42 6.57
C ILE A 2 -10.60 -13.57 6.93
N ASP A 3 -10.64 -13.20 8.20
CA ASP A 3 -11.60 -12.24 8.68
C ASP A 3 -10.97 -10.85 8.63
N LEU A 4 -11.33 -10.07 7.61
CA LEU A 4 -10.83 -8.70 7.44
C LEU A 4 -11.20 -7.81 8.62
N THR A 5 -12.31 -8.08 9.30
CA THR A 5 -12.70 -7.37 10.51
C THR A 5 -11.69 -7.58 11.62
N ASN A 6 -11.21 -8.82 11.79
CA ASN A 6 -10.21 -9.14 12.79
C ASN A 6 -8.86 -8.50 12.48
N ILE A 7 -8.44 -8.56 11.23
CA ILE A 7 -7.22 -7.88 10.78
C ILE A 7 -7.31 -6.38 11.05
N GLY A 8 -8.45 -5.77 10.70
CA GLY A 8 -8.68 -4.35 10.93
C GLY A 8 -8.60 -3.97 12.40
N LYS A 9 -9.18 -4.78 13.28
CA LYS A 9 -9.10 -4.56 14.73
C LYS A 9 -7.66 -4.62 15.24
N GLU A 10 -6.90 -5.63 14.82
CA GLU A 10 -5.51 -5.80 15.22
C GLU A 10 -4.66 -4.61 14.75
N ILE A 11 -4.80 -4.22 13.50
CA ILE A 11 -4.05 -3.09 12.93
C ILE A 11 -4.42 -1.79 13.66
N THR A 12 -5.71 -1.57 13.93
CA THR A 12 -6.17 -0.37 14.65
C THR A 12 -5.59 -0.31 16.06
N GLN A 13 -5.63 -1.43 16.79
CA GLN A 13 -5.10 -1.51 18.14
C GLN A 13 -3.58 -1.28 18.16
N LEU A 14 -2.85 -1.95 17.27
CA LEU A 14 -1.39 -1.83 17.21
C LEU A 14 -0.97 -0.41 16.81
N THR A 15 -1.66 0.18 15.84
CA THR A 15 -1.33 1.52 15.37
C THR A 15 -1.65 2.56 16.45
N SER A 16 -2.79 2.43 17.10
CA SER A 16 -3.20 3.37 18.19
C SER A 16 -2.31 3.26 19.41
N ALA A 17 -1.79 2.07 19.71
CA ALA A 17 -0.92 1.85 20.85
C ALA A 17 0.52 2.30 20.64
N HIS A 18 0.93 2.51 19.37
CA HIS A 18 2.30 2.90 19.05
C HIS A 18 2.53 4.37 19.39
N SER A 19 3.67 4.68 20.01
CA SER A 19 4.02 6.05 20.41
C SER A 19 4.13 7.03 19.23
N SER A 20 4.40 6.53 18.04
CA SER A 20 4.50 7.32 16.80
C SER A 20 3.26 7.16 15.90
N ALA A 21 2.12 6.84 16.49
CA ALA A 21 0.87 6.59 15.76
C ALA A 21 0.45 7.76 14.85
N GLY A 22 0.75 8.99 15.25
CA GLY A 22 0.44 10.18 14.45
C GLY A 22 1.19 10.26 13.12
N LEU A 23 2.26 9.49 12.95
CA LEU A 23 2.97 9.42 11.68
C LEU A 23 2.29 8.51 10.64
N VAL A 24 1.43 7.60 11.08
CA VAL A 24 0.67 6.73 10.18
C VAL A 24 -0.69 7.37 9.91
N VAL A 25 -0.92 7.81 8.69
CA VAL A 25 -2.16 8.46 8.28
C VAL A 25 -3.25 7.44 7.97
N ALA A 26 -2.90 6.37 7.26
CA ALA A 26 -3.84 5.33 6.88
C ALA A 26 -3.13 4.00 6.63
N VAL A 27 -3.88 2.91 6.79
CA VAL A 27 -3.42 1.55 6.47
C VAL A 27 -4.47 0.89 5.59
N TYR A 28 -4.03 0.30 4.49
CA TYR A 28 -4.88 -0.45 3.57
C TYR A 28 -4.44 -1.90 3.54
N VAL A 29 -5.40 -2.83 3.41
CA VAL A 29 -5.12 -4.18 2.96
C VAL A 29 -5.44 -4.27 1.47
N PHE A 30 -4.58 -4.94 0.71
CA PHE A 30 -4.76 -5.04 -0.73
C PHE A 30 -4.28 -6.41 -1.23
N GLY A 31 -4.29 -6.61 -2.53
CA GLY A 31 -3.82 -7.84 -3.14
C GLY A 31 -4.74 -9.02 -2.90
N SER A 32 -4.18 -10.20 -2.69
CA SER A 32 -4.94 -11.44 -2.59
C SER A 32 -5.91 -11.49 -1.42
N ALA A 33 -5.65 -10.76 -0.33
CA ALA A 33 -6.52 -10.75 0.86
C ALA A 33 -7.90 -10.14 0.58
N VAL A 34 -8.03 -9.29 -0.45
CA VAL A 34 -9.29 -8.66 -0.83
C VAL A 34 -9.95 -9.37 -2.03
N GLY A 35 -9.34 -10.42 -2.56
CA GLY A 35 -9.84 -11.18 -3.70
C GLY A 35 -10.38 -12.54 -3.31
N PHE A 36 -11.00 -13.22 -4.29
CA PHE A 36 -11.59 -14.55 -4.08
C PHE A 36 -10.55 -15.68 -3.99
N ASN A 37 -9.31 -15.43 -4.38
CA ASN A 37 -8.24 -16.42 -4.44
C ASN A 37 -7.36 -16.46 -3.20
N PHE A 38 -7.79 -15.83 -2.12
CA PHE A 38 -7.00 -15.79 -0.88
C PHE A 38 -6.98 -17.18 -0.23
N LYS A 39 -5.76 -17.63 0.09
CA LYS A 39 -5.52 -18.91 0.77
C LYS A 39 -4.95 -18.64 2.16
N GLU A 40 -5.12 -19.60 3.08
CA GLU A 40 -4.58 -19.48 4.44
C GLU A 40 -3.06 -19.33 4.46
N SER A 41 -2.36 -19.84 3.45
CA SER A 41 -0.92 -19.72 3.31
C SER A 41 -0.47 -18.43 2.60
N SER A 42 -1.39 -17.62 2.10
CA SER A 42 -1.04 -16.40 1.39
C SER A 42 -0.56 -15.31 2.35
N ASP A 43 0.39 -14.50 1.88
CA ASP A 43 0.86 -13.34 2.61
C ASP A 43 -0.23 -12.27 2.64
N ILE A 44 -0.19 -11.45 3.67
CA ILE A 44 -1.08 -10.29 3.77
C ILE A 44 -0.32 -9.07 3.29
N ASP A 45 -0.88 -8.37 2.30
CA ASP A 45 -0.28 -7.15 1.76
C ASP A 45 -0.90 -5.94 2.45
N LEU A 46 -0.08 -5.18 3.17
CA LEU A 46 -0.49 -3.93 3.82
C LEU A 46 0.21 -2.74 3.18
N ALA A 47 -0.54 -1.69 2.96
CA ALA A 47 -0.01 -0.42 2.48
C ALA A 47 -0.20 0.65 3.55
N PHE A 48 0.86 1.37 3.84
CA PHE A 48 0.88 2.43 4.85
C PHE A 48 1.06 3.77 4.16
N LEU A 49 0.15 4.69 4.45
CA LEU A 49 0.31 6.10 4.12
C LEU A 49 0.85 6.79 5.36
N VAL A 50 2.06 7.32 5.28
CA VAL A 50 2.69 8.03 6.39
C VAL A 50 2.68 9.53 6.14
N ASP A 51 2.90 10.32 7.21
CA ASP A 51 2.93 11.77 7.11
C ASP A 51 3.98 12.24 6.10
N GLU A 52 3.56 12.96 5.09
CA GLU A 52 4.42 13.35 3.96
C GLU A 52 5.54 14.28 4.39
N GLY A 53 5.26 15.22 5.26
CA GLY A 53 6.27 16.17 5.76
C GLY A 53 7.39 15.47 6.51
N HIS A 54 7.03 14.59 7.43
CA HIS A 54 8.01 13.81 8.18
C HIS A 54 8.76 12.82 7.28
N TYR A 55 8.06 12.23 6.32
CA TYR A 55 8.69 11.31 5.36
C TYR A 55 9.77 12.00 4.53
N LYS A 56 9.51 13.23 4.08
CA LYS A 56 10.49 14.01 3.31
C LYS A 56 11.71 14.39 4.14
N GLU A 57 11.51 14.71 5.41
CA GLU A 57 12.61 15.08 6.31
C GLU A 57 13.47 13.90 6.74
N ASP A 58 12.83 12.79 7.13
CA ASP A 58 13.52 11.59 7.61
C ASP A 58 12.71 10.35 7.24
N PRO A 59 12.92 9.81 6.02
CA PRO A 59 12.17 8.64 5.56
C PRO A 59 12.29 7.44 6.48
N PHE A 60 13.49 7.09 6.91
CA PHE A 60 13.70 5.88 7.72
C PHE A 60 12.98 5.95 9.06
N ARG A 61 13.03 7.09 9.71
CA ARG A 61 12.37 7.28 10.99
C ARG A 61 10.84 7.26 10.86
N THR A 62 10.34 7.76 9.74
CA THR A 62 8.91 7.84 9.49
C THR A 62 8.29 6.49 9.15
N ILE A 63 9.02 5.61 8.43
CA ILE A 63 8.51 4.29 8.08
C ILE A 63 8.75 3.22 9.16
N GLY A 64 9.62 3.49 10.12
CA GLY A 64 9.91 2.55 11.22
C GLY A 64 8.66 2.03 11.93
N PRO A 65 7.73 2.91 12.36
CA PRO A 65 6.48 2.47 12.97
C PRO A 65 5.64 1.53 12.11
N ALA A 66 5.55 1.78 10.81
CA ALA A 66 4.81 0.92 9.89
C ALA A 66 5.39 -0.50 9.87
N HIS A 67 6.71 -0.62 9.79
CA HIS A 67 7.38 -1.93 9.81
C HIS A 67 7.20 -2.65 11.14
N LYS A 68 7.25 -1.94 12.26
CA LYS A 68 7.01 -2.52 13.59
C LYS A 68 5.58 -3.03 13.73
N ILE A 69 4.61 -2.24 13.29
CA ILE A 69 3.20 -2.63 13.31
C ILE A 69 2.99 -3.89 12.48
N ALA A 70 3.55 -3.93 11.28
CA ALA A 70 3.44 -5.08 10.39
C ALA A 70 4.09 -6.32 10.98
N ALA A 71 5.28 -6.19 11.56
CA ALA A 71 5.97 -7.32 12.19
C ALA A 71 5.17 -7.89 13.36
N THR A 72 4.63 -7.03 14.23
CA THR A 72 3.81 -7.45 15.35
C THR A 72 2.52 -8.12 14.88
N ALA A 73 1.85 -7.53 13.89
CA ALA A 73 0.65 -8.10 13.31
C ALA A 73 0.92 -9.49 12.70
N GLY A 74 2.06 -9.64 12.02
CA GLY A 74 2.47 -10.92 11.44
C GLY A 74 2.64 -12.00 12.49
N LEU A 75 3.24 -11.67 13.63
CA LEU A 75 3.37 -12.60 14.75
C LEU A 75 2.01 -12.99 15.33
N MET A 76 1.13 -12.02 15.53
CA MET A 76 -0.19 -12.26 16.10
C MET A 76 -1.10 -13.07 15.18
N LEU A 77 -1.04 -12.80 13.88
CA LEU A 77 -1.85 -13.47 12.88
C LEU A 77 -1.20 -14.74 12.35
N ARG A 78 0.05 -15.02 12.71
CA ARG A 78 0.85 -16.14 12.21
C ARG A 78 0.92 -16.17 10.68
N ARG A 79 1.17 -15.00 10.09
CA ARG A 79 1.28 -14.82 8.66
C ARG A 79 2.40 -13.84 8.33
N GLU A 80 2.99 -14.00 7.17
CA GLU A 80 3.90 -12.99 6.66
C GLU A 80 3.12 -11.79 6.17
N ILE A 81 3.63 -10.60 6.47
CA ILE A 81 3.03 -9.35 6.04
C ILE A 81 4.02 -8.61 5.15
N ASP A 82 3.59 -8.37 3.91
CA ASP A 82 4.34 -7.55 2.97
C ASP A 82 3.91 -6.10 3.14
N VAL A 83 4.89 -5.21 3.24
CA VAL A 83 4.65 -3.79 3.50
C VAL A 83 4.96 -2.97 2.27
N VAL A 84 4.02 -2.12 1.88
CA VAL A 84 4.23 -1.08 0.87
C VAL A 84 4.05 0.26 1.55
N ILE A 85 4.99 1.17 1.32
CA ILE A 85 4.85 2.56 1.77
C ILE A 85 4.30 3.37 0.60
N LEU A 86 3.08 3.86 0.72
CA LEU A 86 2.39 4.58 -0.36
C LEU A 86 3.14 5.84 -0.80
N ASN A 87 3.84 6.48 0.13
CA ASN A 87 4.59 7.71 -0.15
C ASN A 87 5.72 7.49 -1.16
N SER A 88 6.22 6.26 -1.29
CA SER A 88 7.28 5.91 -2.25
C SER A 88 6.82 4.95 -3.35
N ALA A 89 5.57 4.55 -3.34
CA ALA A 89 5.02 3.63 -4.34
C ALA A 89 4.91 4.31 -5.71
N SER A 90 4.96 3.50 -6.77
CA SER A 90 4.68 3.99 -8.12
C SER A 90 3.23 4.47 -8.21
N LEU A 91 2.97 5.37 -9.16
CA LEU A 91 1.62 5.87 -9.38
C LEU A 91 0.64 4.73 -9.73
N GLU A 92 1.06 3.77 -10.53
CA GLU A 92 0.23 2.62 -10.89
C GLU A 92 -0.12 1.79 -9.65
N MET A 93 0.86 1.49 -8.81
CA MET A 93 0.64 0.71 -7.59
C MET A 93 -0.25 1.48 -6.60
N ALA A 94 0.03 2.76 -6.38
CA ALA A 94 -0.78 3.60 -5.49
C ALA A 94 -2.23 3.66 -5.96
N TYR A 95 -2.45 3.82 -7.26
CA TYR A 95 -3.79 3.85 -7.84
C TYR A 95 -4.52 2.51 -7.62
N GLU A 96 -3.84 1.39 -7.86
CA GLU A 96 -4.43 0.06 -7.63
C GLU A 96 -4.84 -0.11 -6.16
N ILE A 97 -3.96 0.28 -5.24
CA ILE A 97 -4.24 0.15 -3.80
C ILE A 97 -5.43 1.01 -3.37
N VAL A 98 -5.49 2.28 -3.77
CA VAL A 98 -6.58 3.16 -3.33
C VAL A 98 -7.92 2.83 -3.99
N THR A 99 -7.91 2.16 -5.15
CA THR A 99 -9.16 1.80 -5.84
C THR A 99 -9.66 0.41 -5.49
N THR A 100 -8.77 -0.54 -5.24
CA THR A 100 -9.15 -1.94 -4.96
C THR A 100 -8.89 -2.38 -3.53
N GLY A 101 -8.02 -1.69 -2.81
CA GLY A 101 -7.71 -2.01 -1.42
C GLY A 101 -8.82 -1.57 -0.46
N ILE A 102 -8.75 -2.09 0.75
CA ILE A 102 -9.71 -1.80 1.81
C ILE A 102 -8.99 -1.03 2.91
N PRO A 103 -9.44 0.19 3.25
CA PRO A 103 -8.87 0.92 4.39
C PRO A 103 -9.18 0.19 5.69
N LEU A 104 -8.16 -0.12 6.47
CA LEU A 104 -8.29 -0.76 7.77
C LEU A 104 -8.18 0.22 8.92
N PHE A 105 -7.45 1.29 8.72
CA PHE A 105 -7.17 2.29 9.76
C PHE A 105 -6.95 3.64 9.10
N GLU A 106 -7.40 4.69 9.77
CA GLU A 106 -7.04 6.07 9.44
C GLU A 106 -6.94 6.91 10.70
N SER A 107 -5.87 7.70 10.80
CA SER A 107 -5.73 8.68 11.88
C SER A 107 -6.31 10.03 11.48
N ASP A 108 -6.38 10.30 10.19
CA ASP A 108 -6.90 11.54 9.62
C ASP A 108 -7.65 11.22 8.33
N HIS A 109 -8.97 11.22 8.42
CA HIS A 109 -9.86 10.89 7.31
C HIS A 109 -9.68 11.85 6.13
N GLU A 110 -9.55 13.13 6.41
CA GLU A 110 -9.42 14.14 5.37
C GLU A 110 -8.10 14.00 4.60
N LEU A 111 -6.99 13.77 5.31
CA LEU A 111 -5.70 13.54 4.66
C LEU A 111 -5.72 12.28 3.79
N ARG A 112 -6.38 11.21 4.26
CA ARG A 112 -6.54 10.00 3.45
C ARG A 112 -7.32 10.30 2.16
N LEU A 113 -8.44 11.00 2.27
CA LEU A 113 -9.24 11.35 1.09
C LEU A 113 -8.50 12.26 0.13
N GLN A 114 -7.76 13.24 0.64
CA GLN A 114 -6.94 14.12 -0.20
C GLN A 114 -5.88 13.33 -0.97
N TYR A 115 -5.26 12.36 -0.32
CA TYR A 115 -4.30 11.47 -0.96
C TYR A 115 -4.94 10.67 -2.09
N GLU A 116 -6.09 10.06 -1.83
CA GLU A 116 -6.81 9.27 -2.83
C GLU A 116 -7.23 10.10 -4.04
N ILE A 117 -7.73 11.30 -3.81
CA ILE A 117 -8.13 12.23 -4.87
C ILE A 117 -6.91 12.60 -5.72
N LYS A 118 -5.79 12.90 -5.07
CA LYS A 118 -4.54 13.23 -5.74
C LYS A 118 -4.07 12.09 -6.64
N ILE A 119 -4.03 10.87 -6.11
CA ILE A 119 -3.57 9.69 -6.86
C ILE A 119 -4.49 9.39 -8.04
N LYS A 120 -5.79 9.43 -7.83
CA LYS A 120 -6.76 9.19 -8.89
C LYS A 120 -6.67 10.25 -10.00
N GLY A 121 -6.53 11.52 -9.61
CA GLY A 121 -6.36 12.62 -10.56
C GLY A 121 -5.08 12.48 -11.38
N MET A 122 -3.96 12.21 -10.72
CA MET A 122 -2.69 11.99 -11.40
C MET A 122 -2.73 10.80 -12.34
N TYR A 123 -3.36 9.71 -11.92
CA TYR A 123 -3.48 8.52 -12.76
C TYR A 123 -4.28 8.80 -14.03
N PHE A 124 -5.41 9.50 -13.94
CA PHE A 124 -6.20 9.86 -15.11
C PHE A 124 -5.43 10.78 -16.06
N ASP A 125 -4.67 11.73 -15.53
CA ASP A 125 -3.88 12.66 -16.34
C ASP A 125 -2.73 11.95 -17.06
N PHE A 126 -2.08 10.99 -16.42
CA PHE A 126 -0.91 10.30 -16.95
C PHE A 126 -1.23 8.95 -17.63
N ARG A 127 -2.46 8.49 -17.57
CA ARG A 127 -2.87 7.20 -18.11
C ARG A 127 -2.49 6.98 -19.59
N PRO A 128 -2.74 7.92 -20.51
CA PRO A 128 -2.31 7.74 -21.89
C PRO A 128 -0.80 7.61 -22.05
N PHE A 129 -0.06 8.39 -21.27
CA PHE A 129 1.40 8.35 -21.26
C PHE A 129 1.94 7.03 -20.72
N LEU A 130 1.37 6.52 -19.63
CA LEU A 130 1.74 5.23 -19.05
C LEU A 130 1.50 4.08 -20.04
N SER A 131 0.39 4.11 -20.75
CA SER A 131 0.08 3.11 -21.79
C SER A 131 1.10 3.14 -22.93
N GLU A 132 1.47 4.33 -23.38
CA GLU A 132 2.49 4.49 -24.43
C GLU A 132 3.86 3.97 -23.99
N LEU A 133 4.27 4.25 -22.77
CA LEU A 133 5.53 3.73 -22.21
C LEU A 133 5.52 2.21 -22.15
N ARG A 134 4.40 1.62 -21.76
CA ARG A 134 4.25 0.17 -21.67
C ARG A 134 4.35 -0.49 -23.04
N GLU A 135 3.70 0.09 -24.06
CA GLU A 135 3.78 -0.39 -25.45
C GLU A 135 5.22 -0.30 -25.98
N ARG A 136 5.93 0.78 -25.69
CA ARG A 136 7.33 0.93 -26.09
C ARG A 136 8.22 -0.12 -25.45
N LYS A 137 8.01 -0.44 -24.16
CA LYS A 137 8.73 -1.50 -23.46
C LYS A 137 8.49 -2.86 -24.10
N LEU A 138 7.25 -3.18 -24.41
CA LEU A 138 6.89 -4.45 -25.04
C LEU A 138 7.48 -4.57 -26.44
N ALA A 139 7.42 -3.51 -27.25
CA ALA A 139 8.03 -3.47 -28.58
C ALA A 139 9.54 -3.68 -28.52
N LYS A 140 10.21 -3.05 -27.53
CA LYS A 140 11.65 -3.20 -27.34
C LYS A 140 12.02 -4.64 -26.94
N LEU A 141 11.26 -5.27 -26.07
CA LEU A 141 11.46 -6.66 -25.68
C LEU A 141 11.23 -7.62 -26.84
N GLY A 142 10.18 -7.42 -27.62
CA GLY A 142 9.91 -8.19 -28.83
C GLY A 142 11.03 -8.06 -29.87
N SER A 143 11.55 -6.86 -30.04
CA SER A 143 12.67 -6.59 -30.94
C SER A 143 13.96 -7.33 -30.50
N LEU A 144 14.21 -7.41 -29.20
CA LEU A 144 15.35 -8.14 -28.63
C LEU A 144 15.22 -9.65 -28.81
N GLU A 145 14.01 -10.20 -28.71
CA GLU A 145 13.74 -11.62 -28.94
C GLU A 145 13.94 -12.02 -30.40
N VAL A 146 13.54 -11.15 -31.33
CA VAL A 146 13.66 -11.40 -32.77
C VAL A 146 15.12 -11.27 -33.26
N SER A 147 15.92 -10.42 -32.65
CA SER A 147 17.31 -10.20 -33.05
C SER A 147 18.31 -11.19 -32.45
N GLY A 148 17.81 -12.09 -31.61
CA GLY A 148 18.59 -13.18 -31.04
C GLY A 148 18.37 -14.44 -31.82
#